data_2aae088a74c2173697cd1e65322bff10
#
_entry.id   2aae088a74c2173697cd1e65322bff10
#
_cell.length_a   1.000
_cell.length_b   1.000
_cell.length_c   1.000
_cell.angle_alpha   90.00
_cell.angle_beta   90.00
_cell.angle_gamma   90.00
#
_symmetry.space_group_name_H-M   'P 1'
#
loop_
_entity.id
_entity.type
_entity.pdbx_description
1 polymer ?
#
loop_
_entity_poly.entity_id
_entity_poly.type
_entity_poly.pdbx_seq_one_letter_code
_entity_poly.pdbx_strand_id
1 'polypeptide(L)'
;EAGKNSDIWKVNMPLALLYTMHDPKYNYKYYSEPEPNLNNRKIYCPRGKMIGGCSAHNGMVYVRGNKNDYERWASFGLKEWSYEKVLPFFKKIETWSGGENKFRGGSGILPINQSKNKNPLFKAFLNSANEAGHKINNDMNGEDQEGFGMYDITIHNGERASASKYYLNPIRKRENLTVFSESFVEKIIFDGKKAIGIEVKINNEIKKIYANKEII
;
A
#
# COMPACT_ATOMS: atom_id res chain seq x y z
N GLU A 1 9.64 -2.33 -13.29
CA GLU A 1 9.02 -3.39 -12.46
C GLU A 1 9.53 -4.76 -12.87
N ALA A 2 9.98 -5.55 -11.89
CA ALA A 2 10.52 -6.89 -12.12
C ALA A 2 9.44 -7.92 -12.52
N GLY A 3 8.22 -7.70 -12.08
CA GLY A 3 7.10 -8.57 -12.35
C GLY A 3 6.31 -8.20 -13.60
N LYS A 4 5.26 -8.98 -13.83
CA LYS A 4 4.33 -8.82 -14.95
C LYS A 4 3.27 -7.76 -14.71
N ASN A 5 2.44 -7.54 -15.70
CA ASN A 5 1.22 -6.76 -15.54
C ASN A 5 0.31 -7.40 -14.49
N SER A 6 -0.35 -6.56 -13.70
CA SER A 6 -1.28 -6.96 -12.65
C SER A 6 -2.76 -6.93 -13.07
N ASP A 7 -3.06 -6.58 -14.31
CA ASP A 7 -4.44 -6.56 -14.80
C ASP A 7 -4.90 -7.97 -15.17
N ILE A 8 -5.11 -8.77 -14.15
CA ILE A 8 -5.59 -10.15 -14.22
C ILE A 8 -6.68 -10.37 -13.17
N TRP A 9 -7.59 -11.30 -13.42
CA TRP A 9 -8.70 -11.61 -12.51
C TRP A 9 -8.26 -11.98 -11.10
N LYS A 10 -7.11 -12.70 -10.96
CA LYS A 10 -6.53 -13.10 -9.66
C LYS A 10 -6.09 -11.92 -8.80
N VAL A 11 -5.79 -10.78 -9.41
CA VAL A 11 -5.43 -9.53 -8.72
C VAL A 11 -6.68 -8.70 -8.48
N ASN A 12 -7.55 -8.58 -9.48
CA ASN A 12 -8.73 -7.73 -9.41
C ASN A 12 -9.78 -8.28 -8.43
N MET A 13 -9.92 -9.60 -8.33
CA MET A 13 -10.84 -10.27 -7.40
C MET A 13 -10.29 -10.26 -5.97
N PRO A 14 -10.93 -9.58 -5.01
CA PRO A 14 -10.43 -9.44 -3.64
C PRO A 14 -10.10 -10.77 -2.94
N LEU A 15 -11.00 -11.76 -3.05
CA LEU A 15 -10.83 -13.08 -2.41
C LEU A 15 -9.73 -13.93 -3.04
N ALA A 16 -9.27 -13.58 -4.25
CA ALA A 16 -8.24 -14.34 -4.96
C ALA A 16 -6.80 -14.01 -4.50
N LEU A 17 -6.62 -13.19 -3.46
CA LEU A 17 -5.29 -12.82 -2.97
C LEU A 17 -4.40 -14.02 -2.62
N LEU A 18 -4.96 -15.11 -2.14
CA LEU A 18 -4.20 -16.32 -1.78
C LEU A 18 -3.52 -16.97 -3.00
N TYR A 19 -4.10 -16.83 -4.19
CA TYR A 19 -3.49 -17.34 -5.43
C TYR A 19 -2.24 -16.55 -5.82
N THR A 20 -2.17 -15.27 -5.49
CA THR A 20 -1.00 -14.42 -5.81
C THR A 20 0.04 -14.43 -4.70
N MET A 21 -0.37 -14.57 -3.42
CA MET A 21 0.53 -14.57 -2.26
C MET A 21 1.55 -15.71 -2.25
N HIS A 22 1.22 -16.86 -2.84
CA HIS A 22 2.10 -18.02 -2.86
C HIS A 22 2.71 -18.32 -4.24
N ASP A 23 2.28 -17.62 -5.29
CA ASP A 23 2.80 -17.80 -6.64
C ASP A 23 4.08 -16.98 -6.88
N PRO A 24 5.25 -17.61 -7.15
CA PRO A 24 6.50 -16.90 -7.37
C PRO A 24 6.50 -15.99 -8.61
N LYS A 25 5.51 -16.12 -9.48
CA LYS A 25 5.30 -15.18 -10.60
C LYS A 25 4.88 -13.80 -10.15
N TYR A 26 4.18 -13.71 -8.99
CA TYR A 26 3.56 -12.50 -8.47
C TYR A 26 4.12 -12.07 -7.12
N ASN A 27 5.03 -12.86 -6.52
CA ASN A 27 5.56 -12.63 -5.19
C ASN A 27 7.03 -12.99 -5.11
N TYR A 28 7.84 -12.14 -4.47
CA TYR A 28 9.25 -12.40 -4.20
C TYR A 28 9.47 -13.53 -3.18
N LYS A 29 8.47 -13.84 -2.34
CA LYS A 29 8.53 -14.90 -1.33
C LYS A 29 9.71 -14.76 -0.36
N TYR A 30 9.94 -13.58 0.14
CA TYR A 30 10.99 -13.35 1.14
C TYR A 30 10.67 -14.02 2.47
N TYR A 31 11.70 -14.33 3.21
CA TYR A 31 11.64 -14.77 4.59
C TYR A 31 12.58 -13.93 5.44
N SER A 32 12.23 -13.73 6.71
CA SER A 32 13.15 -13.13 7.68
C SER A 32 14.35 -14.05 7.92
N GLU A 33 15.39 -13.52 8.53
CA GLU A 33 16.37 -14.36 9.23
C GLU A 33 15.68 -15.12 10.38
N PRO A 34 16.31 -16.17 10.93
CA PRO A 34 15.75 -16.87 12.08
C PRO A 34 15.56 -15.91 13.27
N GLU A 35 14.36 -15.93 13.85
CA GLU A 35 13.99 -15.10 14.99
C GLU A 35 14.21 -15.87 16.31
N PRO A 36 15.25 -15.62 17.09
CA PRO A 36 15.59 -16.39 18.28
C PRO A 36 14.46 -16.45 19.30
N ASN A 37 13.73 -15.34 19.50
CA ASN A 37 12.60 -15.25 20.43
C ASN A 37 11.32 -15.93 19.93
N LEU A 38 11.32 -16.46 18.71
CA LEU A 38 10.23 -17.20 18.08
C LEU A 38 10.67 -18.64 17.71
N ASN A 39 11.47 -19.29 18.56
CA ASN A 39 12.01 -20.64 18.36
C ASN A 39 12.80 -20.77 17.03
N ASN A 40 13.57 -19.76 16.66
CA ASN A 40 14.33 -19.66 15.40
C ASN A 40 13.46 -19.78 14.15
N ARG A 41 12.17 -19.47 14.25
CA ARG A 41 11.25 -19.47 13.11
C ARG A 41 11.59 -18.36 12.13
N LYS A 42 11.58 -18.67 10.85
CA LYS A 42 11.63 -17.68 9.76
C LYS A 42 10.21 -17.21 9.45
N ILE A 43 10.00 -15.91 9.42
CA ILE A 43 8.71 -15.30 9.10
C ILE A 43 8.60 -15.10 7.60
N TYR A 44 7.50 -15.58 7.02
CA TYR A 44 7.19 -15.36 5.62
C TYR A 44 6.78 -13.89 5.40
N CYS A 45 7.49 -13.21 4.49
CA CYS A 45 7.32 -11.80 4.18
C CYS A 45 6.93 -11.63 2.70
N PRO A 46 5.66 -11.82 2.33
CA PRO A 46 5.23 -11.67 0.94
C PRO A 46 5.44 -10.23 0.45
N ARG A 47 5.95 -10.08 -0.77
CA ARG A 47 6.10 -8.79 -1.46
C ARG A 47 5.69 -8.94 -2.91
N GLY A 48 4.83 -8.01 -3.38
CA GLY A 48 4.31 -8.03 -4.73
C GLY A 48 5.40 -7.88 -5.79
N LYS A 49 5.43 -8.82 -6.73
CA LYS A 49 6.30 -8.85 -7.91
C LYS A 49 5.43 -8.69 -9.16
N MET A 50 4.84 -7.51 -9.29
CA MET A 50 3.97 -7.14 -10.41
C MET A 50 3.74 -5.63 -10.40
N ILE A 51 3.28 -5.06 -11.50
CA ILE A 51 2.91 -3.65 -11.56
C ILE A 51 1.87 -3.33 -10.49
N GLY A 52 2.14 -2.30 -9.69
CA GLY A 52 1.34 -1.96 -8.50
C GLY A 52 1.87 -2.56 -7.19
N GLY A 53 2.90 -3.43 -7.25
CA GLY A 53 3.59 -3.97 -6.08
C GLY A 53 2.64 -4.59 -5.06
N CYS A 54 2.85 -4.32 -3.78
CA CYS A 54 2.03 -4.89 -2.71
C CYS A 54 0.56 -4.47 -2.73
N SER A 55 0.20 -3.33 -3.33
CA SER A 55 -1.20 -2.95 -3.48
C SER A 55 -2.00 -3.92 -4.36
N ALA A 56 -1.31 -4.67 -5.23
CA ALA A 56 -1.91 -5.66 -6.11
C ALA A 56 -2.15 -7.03 -5.44
N HIS A 57 -1.63 -7.27 -4.21
CA HIS A 57 -1.85 -8.54 -3.50
C HIS A 57 -1.97 -8.45 -1.97
N ASN A 58 -2.10 -7.24 -1.41
CA ASN A 58 -2.35 -7.06 0.02
C ASN A 58 -3.79 -7.43 0.42
N GLY A 59 -4.09 -7.40 1.72
CA GLY A 59 -5.43 -7.65 2.27
C GLY A 59 -6.41 -6.48 2.12
N MET A 60 -6.05 -5.43 1.39
CA MET A 60 -6.90 -4.26 1.08
C MET A 60 -7.39 -3.44 2.27
N VAL A 61 -6.87 -3.69 3.45
CA VAL A 61 -7.16 -2.86 4.62
C VAL A 61 -6.46 -1.51 4.46
N TYR A 62 -7.21 -0.43 4.69
CA TYR A 62 -6.68 0.94 4.63
C TYR A 62 -6.59 1.53 6.02
N VAL A 63 -5.37 1.72 6.50
CA VAL A 63 -5.07 2.36 7.79
C VAL A 63 -3.90 3.32 7.58
N ARG A 64 -4.06 4.55 8.06
CA ARG A 64 -2.98 5.54 8.09
C ARG A 64 -2.06 5.29 9.29
N GLY A 65 -0.85 5.84 9.26
CA GLY A 65 0.00 5.91 10.43
C GLY A 65 -0.64 6.73 11.56
N ASN A 66 -0.31 6.39 12.80
CA ASN A 66 -0.81 7.13 13.96
C ASN A 66 -0.22 8.55 13.97
N LYS A 67 -1.01 9.52 14.41
CA LYS A 67 -0.56 10.92 14.55
C LYS A 67 0.77 11.03 15.32
N ASN A 68 0.91 10.29 16.41
CA ASN A 68 2.09 10.34 17.25
C ASN A 68 3.37 9.83 16.55
N ASP A 69 3.26 8.96 15.54
CA ASP A 69 4.42 8.51 14.76
C ASP A 69 4.99 9.67 13.93
N TYR A 70 4.13 10.48 13.32
CA TYR A 70 4.55 11.66 12.55
C TYR A 70 5.10 12.75 13.46
N GLU A 71 4.48 13.00 14.62
CA GLU A 71 5.02 13.95 15.60
C GLU A 71 6.38 13.52 16.12
N ARG A 72 6.59 12.21 16.33
CA ARG A 72 7.90 11.66 16.68
C ARG A 72 8.94 11.91 15.57
N TRP A 73 8.58 11.73 14.30
CA TRP A 73 9.49 12.05 13.20
C TRP A 73 9.82 13.53 13.15
N ALA A 74 8.84 14.39 13.35
CA ALA A 74 9.05 15.83 13.43
C ALA A 74 9.99 16.23 14.58
N SER A 75 9.90 15.56 15.74
CA SER A 75 10.79 15.79 16.89
C SER A 75 12.26 15.44 16.62
N PHE A 76 12.53 14.53 15.67
CA PHE A 76 13.89 14.21 15.20
C PHE A 76 14.41 15.20 14.14
N GLY A 77 13.76 16.34 13.97
CA GLY A 77 14.17 17.39 13.03
C GLY A 77 13.47 17.34 11.67
N LEU A 78 12.63 16.35 11.41
CA LEU A 78 11.89 16.19 10.16
C LEU A 78 10.56 16.97 10.22
N LYS A 79 10.62 18.27 10.43
CA LYS A 79 9.44 19.13 10.69
C LYS A 79 8.35 19.06 9.62
N GLU A 80 8.73 18.84 8.36
CA GLU A 80 7.78 18.69 7.24
C GLU A 80 7.00 17.36 7.27
N TRP A 81 7.36 16.45 8.18
CA TRP A 81 6.68 15.18 8.41
C TRP A 81 5.75 15.19 9.64
N SER A 82 5.48 16.35 10.25
CA SER A 82 4.46 16.45 11.30
C SER A 82 3.09 16.04 10.77
N TYR A 83 2.22 15.56 11.63
CA TYR A 83 0.88 15.10 11.21
C TYR A 83 0.10 16.18 10.48
N GLU A 84 0.19 17.43 10.93
CA GLU A 84 -0.43 18.58 10.26
C GLU A 84 0.04 18.74 8.82
N LYS A 85 1.32 18.52 8.57
CA LYS A 85 1.93 18.63 7.24
C LYS A 85 1.59 17.45 6.32
N VAL A 86 1.48 16.24 6.84
CA VAL A 86 1.18 15.04 6.04
C VAL A 86 -0.32 14.81 5.82
N LEU A 87 -1.19 15.31 6.71
CA LEU A 87 -2.64 15.13 6.60
C LEU A 87 -3.22 15.62 5.25
N PRO A 88 -2.84 16.78 4.71
CA PRO A 88 -3.33 17.22 3.39
C PRO A 88 -3.00 16.23 2.26
N PHE A 89 -1.86 15.54 2.33
CA PHE A 89 -1.50 14.51 1.35
C PHE A 89 -2.36 13.26 1.50
N PHE A 90 -2.68 12.83 2.72
CA PHE A 90 -3.62 11.73 2.93
C PHE A 90 -5.01 12.07 2.39
N LYS A 91 -5.50 13.27 2.64
CA LYS A 91 -6.78 13.74 2.08
C LYS A 91 -6.75 13.79 0.55
N LYS A 92 -5.66 14.28 -0.03
CA LYS A 92 -5.50 14.42 -1.49
C LYS A 92 -5.53 13.10 -2.25
N ILE A 93 -5.07 11.99 -1.65
CA ILE A 93 -5.03 10.70 -2.34
C ILE A 93 -6.35 9.93 -2.30
N GLU A 94 -7.24 10.20 -1.34
CA GLU A 94 -8.43 9.38 -1.13
C GLU A 94 -9.74 10.06 -1.55
N THR A 95 -10.67 9.23 -2.01
CA THR A 95 -12.11 9.52 -2.03
C THR A 95 -12.78 8.57 -1.06
N TRP A 96 -13.12 9.07 0.13
CA TRP A 96 -13.72 8.25 1.18
C TRP A 96 -15.24 8.15 1.04
N SER A 97 -15.80 6.96 1.16
CA SER A 97 -17.25 6.72 1.00
C SER A 97 -18.10 7.35 2.12
N GLY A 98 -17.51 7.72 3.25
CA GLY A 98 -18.18 8.43 4.33
C GLY A 98 -18.30 9.93 4.11
N GLY A 99 -17.73 10.47 3.02
CA GLY A 99 -17.74 11.90 2.70
C GLY A 99 -16.55 12.68 3.26
N GLU A 100 -16.25 13.82 2.65
CA GLU A 100 -15.15 14.68 3.09
C GLU A 100 -15.40 15.28 4.48
N ASN A 101 -14.35 15.35 5.29
CA ASN A 101 -14.37 16.04 6.58
C ASN A 101 -12.98 16.59 6.93
N LYS A 102 -12.79 17.02 8.19
CA LYS A 102 -11.50 17.55 8.66
C LYS A 102 -10.33 16.60 8.40
N PHE A 103 -10.53 15.29 8.54
CA PHE A 103 -9.48 14.27 8.47
C PHE A 103 -9.50 13.46 7.17
N ARG A 104 -10.65 13.39 6.49
CA ARG A 104 -10.86 12.52 5.32
C ARG A 104 -11.02 13.33 4.04
N GLY A 105 -10.51 12.77 2.93
CA GLY A 105 -10.63 13.37 1.61
C GLY A 105 -11.85 12.86 0.83
N GLY A 106 -12.41 13.71 -0.05
CA GLY A 106 -13.59 13.39 -0.86
C GLY A 106 -13.37 13.42 -2.36
N SER A 107 -12.17 13.77 -2.83
CA SER A 107 -11.91 14.01 -4.26
C SER A 107 -10.59 13.43 -4.78
N GLY A 108 -9.94 12.58 -3.99
CA GLY A 108 -8.70 11.92 -4.40
C GLY A 108 -8.93 10.76 -5.36
N ILE A 109 -7.84 10.25 -5.92
CA ILE A 109 -7.91 9.23 -6.98
C ILE A 109 -8.20 7.82 -6.45
N LEU A 110 -7.86 7.53 -5.17
CA LEU A 110 -8.01 6.21 -4.59
C LEU A 110 -9.35 6.10 -3.85
N PRO A 111 -10.29 5.24 -4.30
CA PRO A 111 -11.53 5.02 -3.56
C PRO A 111 -11.25 4.22 -2.29
N ILE A 112 -11.68 4.77 -1.17
CA ILE A 112 -11.63 4.14 0.14
C ILE A 112 -13.06 3.95 0.62
N ASN A 113 -13.46 2.71 0.82
CA ASN A 113 -14.80 2.35 1.21
C ASN A 113 -14.86 1.85 2.64
N GLN A 114 -15.88 2.26 3.37
CA GLN A 114 -16.18 1.63 4.65
C GLN A 114 -16.59 0.18 4.42
N SER A 115 -16.00 -0.74 5.16
CA SER A 115 -16.40 -2.13 5.15
C SER A 115 -17.85 -2.27 5.62
N LYS A 116 -18.65 -3.06 4.90
CA LYS A 116 -20.05 -3.33 5.24
C LYS A 116 -20.20 -4.79 5.64
N ASN A 117 -19.80 -5.13 6.86
CA ASN A 117 -19.96 -6.48 7.38
C ASN A 117 -21.38 -6.68 7.95
N LYS A 118 -22.13 -7.60 7.35
CA LYS A 118 -23.49 -7.96 7.80
C LYS A 118 -23.52 -9.19 8.70
N ASN A 119 -22.37 -9.79 9.03
CA ASN A 119 -22.33 -10.98 9.88
C ASN A 119 -22.79 -10.62 11.30
N PRO A 120 -23.79 -11.31 11.87
CA PRO A 120 -24.30 -11.02 13.21
C PRO A 120 -23.23 -11.18 14.31
N LEU A 121 -22.25 -12.07 14.14
CA LEU A 121 -21.14 -12.23 15.07
C LEU A 121 -20.28 -10.99 15.18
N PHE A 122 -20.14 -10.23 14.09
CA PHE A 122 -19.40 -8.98 14.14
C PHE A 122 -20.11 -7.93 15.01
N LYS A 123 -21.44 -7.83 14.88
CA LYS A 123 -22.25 -6.95 15.75
C LYS A 123 -22.15 -7.39 17.21
N ALA A 124 -22.24 -8.68 17.48
CA ALA A 124 -22.08 -9.22 18.83
C ALA A 124 -20.69 -8.88 19.41
N PHE A 125 -19.62 -9.01 18.62
CA PHE A 125 -18.26 -8.64 19.01
C PHE A 125 -18.15 -7.16 19.39
N LEU A 126 -18.69 -6.26 18.58
CA LEU A 126 -18.67 -4.81 18.89
C LEU A 126 -19.50 -4.48 20.14
N ASN A 127 -20.65 -5.14 20.32
CA ASN A 127 -21.46 -4.97 21.54
C ASN A 127 -20.68 -5.43 22.78
N SER A 128 -20.02 -6.59 22.72
CA SER A 128 -19.21 -7.09 23.82
C SER A 128 -18.05 -6.17 24.16
N ALA A 129 -17.40 -5.57 23.14
CA ALA A 129 -16.35 -4.59 23.36
C ALA A 129 -16.88 -3.35 24.08
N ASN A 130 -18.06 -2.87 23.69
CA ASN A 130 -18.72 -1.74 24.35
C ASN A 130 -19.15 -2.07 25.80
N GLU A 131 -19.70 -3.23 26.02
CA GLU A 131 -20.07 -3.73 27.37
C GLU A 131 -18.84 -3.88 28.28
N ALA A 132 -17.69 -4.23 27.71
CA ALA A 132 -16.42 -4.29 28.42
C ALA A 132 -15.76 -2.89 28.64
N GLY A 133 -16.44 -1.81 28.28
CA GLY A 133 -15.97 -0.44 28.49
C GLY A 133 -15.01 0.09 27.41
N HIS A 134 -14.85 -0.63 26.30
CA HIS A 134 -14.01 -0.14 25.21
C HIS A 134 -14.76 0.81 24.27
N LYS A 135 -14.03 1.77 23.73
CA LYS A 135 -14.55 2.72 22.75
C LYS A 135 -14.90 2.03 21.44
N ILE A 136 -16.08 2.32 20.90
CA ILE A 136 -16.43 1.98 19.51
C ILE A 136 -16.01 3.12 18.61
N ASN A 137 -15.22 2.80 17.58
CA ASN A 137 -14.68 3.77 16.63
C ASN A 137 -15.20 3.48 15.21
N ASN A 138 -15.91 4.45 14.65
CA ASN A 138 -16.49 4.34 13.31
C ASN A 138 -15.57 4.84 12.20
N ASP A 139 -14.46 5.50 12.55
CA ASP A 139 -13.45 5.98 11.61
C ASP A 139 -12.05 5.95 12.24
N MET A 140 -11.33 4.85 12.04
CA MET A 140 -9.96 4.67 12.54
C MET A 140 -8.91 5.51 11.81
N ASN A 141 -9.29 6.21 10.75
CA ASN A 141 -8.44 7.16 10.03
C ASN A 141 -8.85 8.62 10.29
N GLY A 142 -9.77 8.83 11.22
CA GLY A 142 -10.27 10.13 11.64
C GLY A 142 -9.41 10.80 12.71
N GLU A 143 -10.06 11.44 13.67
CA GLU A 143 -9.40 12.19 14.75
C GLU A 143 -8.65 11.29 15.72
N ASP A 144 -9.23 10.15 16.03
CA ASP A 144 -8.70 9.16 16.96
C ASP A 144 -8.65 7.79 16.29
N GLN A 145 -7.55 7.09 16.45
CA GLN A 145 -7.32 5.80 15.82
C GLN A 145 -7.67 4.62 16.74
N GLU A 146 -7.80 4.87 18.05
CA GLU A 146 -8.06 3.82 19.03
C GLU A 146 -9.54 3.44 19.12
N GLY A 147 -9.77 2.16 19.42
CA GLY A 147 -11.11 1.60 19.62
C GLY A 147 -11.39 0.37 18.77
N PHE A 148 -12.63 -0.10 18.88
CA PHE A 148 -13.14 -1.26 18.15
C PHE A 148 -14.05 -0.77 17.01
N GLY A 149 -13.83 -1.25 15.80
CA GLY A 149 -14.62 -0.85 14.65
C GLY A 149 -14.27 -1.63 13.39
N MET A 150 -14.84 -1.23 12.28
CA MET A 150 -14.50 -1.78 10.97
C MET A 150 -13.37 -1.00 10.32
N TYR A 151 -12.47 -1.71 9.69
CA TYR A 151 -11.49 -1.09 8.81
C TYR A 151 -12.13 -0.57 7.52
N ASP A 152 -11.59 0.54 7.04
CA ASP A 152 -11.79 0.93 5.65
C ASP A 152 -11.02 0.00 4.71
N ILE A 153 -11.49 -0.12 3.49
CA ILE A 153 -10.94 -1.05 2.49
C ILE A 153 -10.69 -0.36 1.14
N THR A 154 -9.64 -0.81 0.46
CA THR A 154 -9.34 -0.46 -0.93
C THR A 154 -10.00 -1.45 -1.88
N ILE A 155 -11.34 -1.55 -1.80
CA ILE A 155 -12.18 -2.32 -2.72
C ILE A 155 -13.24 -1.37 -3.28
N HIS A 156 -13.38 -1.32 -4.60
CA HIS A 156 -14.37 -0.49 -5.26
C HIS A 156 -15.05 -1.27 -6.38
N ASN A 157 -16.39 -1.22 -6.44
CA ASN A 157 -17.20 -1.97 -7.39
C ASN A 157 -16.88 -3.47 -7.44
N GLY A 158 -16.62 -4.08 -6.28
CA GLY A 158 -16.29 -5.50 -6.16
C GLY A 158 -14.85 -5.87 -6.55
N GLU A 159 -14.02 -4.91 -6.91
CA GLU A 159 -12.64 -5.13 -7.34
C GLU A 159 -11.63 -4.40 -6.47
N ARG A 160 -10.41 -4.92 -6.43
CA ARG A 160 -9.26 -4.33 -5.75
C ARG A 160 -8.92 -2.96 -6.35
N ALA A 161 -8.80 -1.93 -5.52
CA ALA A 161 -8.28 -0.63 -5.88
C ALA A 161 -6.75 -0.59 -5.69
N SER A 162 -6.01 -1.18 -6.62
CA SER A 162 -4.54 -1.18 -6.61
C SER A 162 -3.95 0.12 -7.15
N ALA A 163 -2.69 0.39 -6.81
CA ALA A 163 -1.96 1.52 -7.37
C ALA A 163 -1.84 1.45 -8.89
N SER A 164 -1.68 0.26 -9.47
CA SER A 164 -1.68 0.10 -10.93
C SER A 164 -3.00 0.53 -11.55
N LYS A 165 -4.13 0.15 -10.95
CA LYS A 165 -5.46 0.42 -11.49
C LYS A 165 -5.84 1.90 -11.41
N TYR A 166 -5.55 2.55 -10.28
CA TYR A 166 -6.03 3.91 -10.01
C TYR A 166 -5.02 5.00 -10.34
N TYR A 167 -3.71 4.72 -10.24
CA TYR A 167 -2.69 5.73 -10.54
C TYR A 167 -2.04 5.52 -11.92
N LEU A 168 -1.62 4.29 -12.25
CA LEU A 168 -0.85 4.07 -13.46
C LEU A 168 -1.73 3.91 -14.71
N ASN A 169 -2.75 3.05 -14.67
CA ASN A 169 -3.55 2.74 -15.87
C ASN A 169 -4.19 3.98 -16.51
N PRO A 170 -4.73 4.95 -15.74
CA PRO A 170 -5.30 6.17 -16.33
C PRO A 170 -4.31 7.02 -17.13
N ILE A 171 -3.03 6.93 -16.78
CA ILE A 171 -1.97 7.77 -17.39
C ILE A 171 -0.99 6.97 -18.25
N ARG A 172 -1.16 5.66 -18.37
CA ARG A 172 -0.19 4.76 -19.00
C ARG A 172 0.11 5.09 -20.46
N LYS A 173 -0.83 5.75 -21.14
CA LYS A 173 -0.69 6.16 -22.54
C LYS A 173 -0.05 7.54 -22.75
N ARG A 174 0.41 8.21 -21.69
CA ARG A 174 1.10 9.48 -21.82
C ARG A 174 2.42 9.30 -22.57
N GLU A 175 2.71 10.16 -23.53
CA GLU A 175 3.93 10.10 -24.36
C GLU A 175 5.22 10.24 -23.53
N ASN A 176 5.16 10.96 -22.42
CA ASN A 176 6.29 11.17 -21.50
C ASN A 176 6.41 10.07 -20.41
N LEU A 177 5.66 8.96 -20.51
CA LEU A 177 5.71 7.87 -19.56
C LEU A 177 6.04 6.56 -20.26
N THR A 178 7.15 5.95 -19.87
CA THR A 178 7.53 4.60 -20.31
C THR A 178 7.51 3.65 -19.12
N VAL A 179 6.82 2.52 -19.27
CA VAL A 179 6.71 1.50 -18.23
C VAL A 179 7.33 0.19 -18.74
N PHE A 180 8.44 -0.21 -18.15
CA PHE A 180 9.06 -1.51 -18.38
C PHE A 180 8.57 -2.49 -17.32
N SER A 181 7.93 -3.59 -17.74
CA SER A 181 7.67 -4.77 -16.91
C SER A 181 8.71 -5.87 -17.19
N GLU A 182 8.74 -6.91 -16.36
CA GLU A 182 9.71 -8.00 -16.43
C GLU A 182 11.16 -7.51 -16.50
N SER A 183 11.40 -6.39 -15.81
CA SER A 183 12.64 -5.62 -15.81
C SER A 183 13.18 -5.52 -14.38
N PHE A 184 14.14 -6.37 -14.04
CA PHE A 184 14.69 -6.43 -12.69
C PHE A 184 15.87 -5.47 -12.57
N VAL A 185 15.76 -4.50 -11.64
CA VAL A 185 16.87 -3.57 -11.34
C VAL A 185 17.86 -4.29 -10.43
N GLU A 186 19.07 -4.52 -10.96
CA GLU A 186 20.16 -5.20 -10.25
C GLU A 186 20.85 -4.24 -9.27
N LYS A 187 21.10 -3.00 -9.71
CA LYS A 187 21.72 -1.99 -8.86
C LYS A 187 21.51 -0.56 -9.37
N ILE A 188 21.75 0.40 -8.48
CA ILE A 188 21.83 1.83 -8.80
C ILE A 188 23.27 2.15 -9.17
N ILE A 189 23.45 2.96 -10.23
CA ILE A 189 24.75 3.47 -10.67
C ILE A 189 24.99 4.82 -10.00
N PHE A 190 26.12 4.94 -9.31
CA PHE A 190 26.51 6.20 -8.66
C PHE A 190 27.71 6.82 -9.35
N ASP A 191 27.72 8.16 -9.37
CA ASP A 191 28.90 9.00 -9.59
C ASP A 191 29.16 9.76 -8.27
N GLY A 192 30.19 9.35 -7.55
CA GLY A 192 30.41 9.77 -6.18
C GLY A 192 29.20 9.44 -5.28
N LYS A 193 28.48 10.46 -4.80
CA LYS A 193 27.27 10.33 -3.96
C LYS A 193 25.97 10.52 -4.75
N LYS A 194 26.05 10.82 -6.03
CA LYS A 194 24.87 11.08 -6.87
C LYS A 194 24.45 9.83 -7.61
N ALA A 195 23.18 9.42 -7.45
CA ALA A 195 22.59 8.38 -8.28
C ALA A 195 22.36 8.95 -9.70
N ILE A 196 22.96 8.29 -10.70
CA ILE A 196 22.93 8.75 -12.09
C ILE A 196 22.22 7.79 -13.04
N GLY A 197 21.97 6.54 -12.63
CA GLY A 197 21.35 5.54 -13.47
C GLY A 197 21.09 4.24 -12.75
N ILE A 198 20.64 3.25 -13.49
CA ILE A 198 20.39 1.89 -13.01
C ILE A 198 20.98 0.87 -13.98
N GLU A 199 21.41 -0.28 -13.46
CA GLU A 199 21.58 -1.50 -14.22
C GLU A 199 20.32 -2.34 -14.08
N VAL A 200 19.71 -2.68 -15.20
CA VAL A 200 18.44 -3.40 -15.25
C VAL A 200 18.57 -4.60 -16.18
N LYS A 201 18.08 -5.74 -15.72
CA LYS A 201 17.99 -6.96 -16.49
C LYS A 201 16.64 -7.02 -17.22
N ILE A 202 16.69 -6.99 -18.56
CA ILE A 202 15.54 -7.09 -19.46
C ILE A 202 15.82 -8.21 -20.45
N ASN A 203 14.92 -9.19 -20.56
CA ASN A 203 15.10 -10.33 -21.47
C ASN A 203 16.44 -11.07 -21.31
N ASN A 204 16.91 -11.24 -20.07
CA ASN A 204 18.21 -11.80 -19.70
C ASN A 204 19.46 -10.97 -20.11
N GLU A 205 19.30 -9.79 -20.67
CA GLU A 205 20.38 -8.85 -20.96
C GLU A 205 20.44 -7.75 -19.89
N ILE A 206 21.64 -7.37 -19.47
CA ILE A 206 21.86 -6.24 -18.57
C ILE A 206 22.00 -4.98 -19.43
N LYS A 207 21.14 -4.00 -19.15
CA LYS A 207 21.16 -2.68 -19.79
C LYS A 207 21.41 -1.59 -18.74
N LYS A 208 22.13 -0.54 -19.12
CA LYS A 208 22.30 0.67 -18.30
C LYS A 208 21.34 1.73 -18.78
N ILE A 209 20.55 2.29 -17.87
CA ILE A 209 19.65 3.40 -18.13
C ILE A 209 20.07 4.55 -17.23
N TYR A 210 20.33 5.71 -17.84
CA TYR A 210 20.76 6.91 -17.12
C TYR A 210 19.63 7.91 -16.99
N ALA A 211 19.58 8.63 -15.86
CA ALA A 211 18.61 9.67 -15.60
C ALA A 211 19.21 11.05 -15.85
N ASN A 212 18.47 11.90 -16.56
CA ASN A 212 18.90 13.30 -16.80
C ASN A 212 18.69 14.20 -15.56
N LYS A 213 17.76 13.85 -14.69
CA LYS A 213 17.43 14.64 -13.48
C LYS A 213 17.72 13.85 -12.22
N GLU A 214 16.97 12.83 -11.93
CA GLU A 214 17.04 12.07 -10.66
C GLU A 214 16.57 10.63 -10.80
N ILE A 215 16.95 9.82 -9.84
CA ILE A 215 16.43 8.46 -9.57
C ILE A 215 15.59 8.55 -8.30
N ILE A 216 14.36 8.06 -8.33
CA ILE A 216 13.38 8.07 -7.23
C ILE A 216 13.15 6.64 -6.71
#